data_68dc724ed7c0ec6b336b0b8576592fee
#
_entry.id   68dc724ed7c0ec6b336b0b8576592fee
#
_cell.length_a   1.000
_cell.length_b   1.000
_cell.length_c   1.000
_cell.angle_alpha   90.00
_cell.angle_beta   90.00
_cell.angle_gamma   90.00
#
_symmetry.space_group_name_H-M   'P 1'
#
loop_
_entity.id
_entity.type
_entity.pdbx_description
1 polymer ?
#
loop_
_entity_poly.entity_id
_entity_poly.type
_entity_poly.pdbx_seq_one_letter_code
_entity_poly.pdbx_strand_id
1 'polypeptide(L)'
;MKKTILSLLIAIISVASHAQTESPHLTFKGVPIDGTLNEYVQKMKHKGFEYLGTEKGIALLKGDFAAYKGCTIGVATLKQQDLVSRITVIFPDCNKWGTLSDNYYTLKEMLTEKYGNPADVVEEFQSYSEPKDDNSRMHEVGMDRCQFITTFATPKGTIQLEISHNSFTASFVLLSYFDKINGDTIRAKAMEDL
;
A
#
# COMPACT_ATOMS: atom_id res chain seq x y z
N MET A 1 -7.27 -42.37 -63.40
CA MET A 1 -7.68 -41.12 -62.67
C MET A 1 -7.61 -41.39 -61.17
N LYS A 2 -6.52 -40.96 -60.53
CA LYS A 2 -6.28 -41.15 -59.07
C LYS A 2 -6.77 -39.92 -58.34
N LYS A 3 -7.78 -40.05 -57.45
CA LYS A 3 -8.24 -38.98 -56.57
C LYS A 3 -7.42 -39.02 -55.30
N THR A 4 -6.57 -38.03 -55.08
CA THR A 4 -5.85 -37.79 -53.87
C THR A 4 -6.77 -37.01 -52.90
N ILE A 5 -7.14 -37.65 -51.80
CA ILE A 5 -7.88 -37.02 -50.69
C ILE A 5 -6.82 -36.40 -49.77
N LEU A 6 -6.80 -35.07 -49.70
CA LEU A 6 -5.94 -34.30 -48.79
C LEU A 6 -6.66 -34.15 -47.45
N SER A 7 -6.27 -34.94 -46.44
CA SER A 7 -6.79 -34.84 -45.08
C SER A 7 -6.16 -33.64 -44.40
N LEU A 8 -6.96 -32.59 -44.14
CA LEU A 8 -6.57 -31.42 -43.37
C LEU A 8 -6.69 -31.76 -41.86
N LEU A 9 -5.56 -31.99 -41.23
CA LEU A 9 -5.47 -32.22 -39.77
C LEU A 9 -5.52 -30.89 -39.06
N ILE A 10 -6.68 -30.48 -38.53
CA ILE A 10 -6.84 -29.28 -37.68
C ILE A 10 -6.36 -29.66 -36.30
N ALA A 11 -5.15 -29.21 -35.90
CA ALA A 11 -4.65 -29.29 -34.56
C ALA A 11 -5.37 -28.23 -33.71
N ILE A 12 -6.30 -28.63 -32.87
CA ILE A 12 -6.94 -27.80 -31.85
C ILE A 12 -5.93 -27.61 -30.73
N ILE A 13 -5.22 -26.48 -30.74
CA ILE A 13 -4.40 -26.06 -29.61
C ILE A 13 -5.35 -25.55 -28.51
N SER A 14 -5.68 -26.41 -27.55
CA SER A 14 -6.36 -26.03 -26.32
C SER A 14 -5.42 -25.17 -25.52
N VAL A 15 -5.58 -23.84 -25.59
CA VAL A 15 -4.97 -22.90 -24.66
C VAL A 15 -5.66 -23.10 -23.31
N ALA A 16 -5.04 -23.89 -22.43
CA ALA A 16 -5.44 -23.98 -21.05
C ALA A 16 -5.18 -22.61 -20.42
N SER A 17 -6.19 -21.74 -20.44
CA SER A 17 -6.21 -20.54 -19.62
C SER A 17 -6.15 -21.00 -18.16
N HIS A 18 -4.97 -20.93 -17.56
CA HIS A 18 -4.85 -21.01 -16.11
C HIS A 18 -5.56 -19.76 -15.56
N ALA A 19 -6.83 -19.91 -15.20
CA ALA A 19 -7.51 -18.94 -14.36
C ALA A 19 -6.70 -18.91 -13.06
N GLN A 20 -5.78 -17.94 -12.93
CA GLN A 20 -5.16 -17.64 -11.65
C GLN A 20 -6.31 -17.26 -10.73
N THR A 21 -6.62 -18.13 -9.77
CA THR A 21 -7.61 -17.84 -8.74
C THR A 21 -7.14 -16.57 -8.04
N GLU A 22 -7.88 -15.48 -8.27
CA GLU A 22 -7.50 -14.19 -7.72
C GLU A 22 -7.46 -14.29 -6.19
N SER A 23 -6.33 -13.90 -5.57
CA SER A 23 -6.18 -13.97 -4.12
C SER A 23 -7.32 -13.23 -3.42
N PRO A 24 -7.94 -13.79 -2.36
CA PRO A 24 -8.93 -13.09 -1.56
C PRO A 24 -8.34 -11.93 -0.75
N HIS A 25 -7.01 -11.91 -0.58
CA HIS A 25 -6.28 -10.89 0.14
C HIS A 25 -6.00 -9.66 -0.73
N LEU A 26 -5.85 -8.51 -0.07
CA LEU A 26 -5.29 -7.32 -0.69
C LEU A 26 -3.87 -7.61 -1.16
N THR A 27 -3.41 -6.99 -2.25
CA THR A 27 -2.09 -7.24 -2.81
C THR A 27 -1.23 -5.98 -2.81
N PHE A 28 0.05 -6.13 -2.49
CA PHE A 28 1.07 -5.11 -2.65
C PHE A 28 2.15 -5.59 -3.63
N LYS A 29 2.39 -4.84 -4.72
CA LYS A 29 3.30 -5.24 -5.82
C LYS A 29 2.99 -6.64 -6.39
N GLY A 30 1.70 -7.03 -6.40
CA GLY A 30 1.26 -8.36 -6.84
C GLY A 30 1.53 -9.49 -5.84
N VAL A 31 1.97 -9.17 -4.62
CA VAL A 31 2.14 -10.13 -3.53
C VAL A 31 0.94 -10.01 -2.59
N PRO A 32 0.15 -11.09 -2.37
CA PRO A 32 -0.93 -11.08 -1.39
C PRO A 32 -0.42 -10.73 0.01
N ILE A 33 -1.13 -9.87 0.73
CA ILE A 33 -0.79 -9.48 2.11
C ILE A 33 -1.24 -10.62 3.02
N ASP A 34 -0.39 -11.64 3.12
CA ASP A 34 -0.67 -12.89 3.85
C ASP A 34 0.61 -13.66 4.16
N GLY A 35 0.50 -14.62 5.10
CA GLY A 35 1.61 -15.47 5.55
C GLY A 35 2.43 -14.85 6.67
N THR A 36 3.52 -15.52 7.02
CA THR A 36 4.44 -15.08 8.08
C THR A 36 5.28 -13.88 7.63
N LEU A 37 5.80 -13.11 8.60
CA LEU A 37 6.67 -11.97 8.32
C LEU A 37 7.88 -12.36 7.47
N ASN A 38 8.52 -13.49 7.83
CA ASN A 38 9.71 -13.96 7.11
C ASN A 38 9.39 -14.35 5.66
N GLU A 39 8.31 -15.10 5.42
CA GLU A 39 7.89 -15.47 4.06
C GLU A 39 7.56 -14.25 3.22
N TYR A 40 6.87 -13.27 3.79
CA TYR A 40 6.53 -12.03 3.08
C TYR A 40 7.78 -11.22 2.73
N VAL A 41 8.72 -11.08 3.66
CA VAL A 41 10.01 -10.42 3.42
C VAL A 41 10.77 -11.09 2.27
N GLN A 42 10.81 -12.44 2.21
CA GLN A 42 11.46 -13.12 1.09
C GLN A 42 10.76 -12.82 -0.25
N LYS A 43 9.41 -12.84 -0.28
CA LYS A 43 8.65 -12.47 -1.49
C LYS A 43 8.98 -11.03 -1.93
N MET A 44 9.09 -10.09 -0.99
CA MET A 44 9.44 -8.69 -1.30
C MET A 44 10.88 -8.52 -1.77
N LYS A 45 11.84 -9.28 -1.23
CA LYS A 45 13.22 -9.32 -1.75
C LYS A 45 13.25 -9.79 -3.21
N HIS A 46 12.48 -10.79 -3.59
CA HIS A 46 12.34 -11.22 -4.99
C HIS A 46 11.69 -10.15 -5.90
N LYS A 47 10.95 -9.20 -5.33
CA LYS A 47 10.39 -8.03 -6.05
C LYS A 47 11.38 -6.86 -6.13
N GLY A 48 12.62 -7.02 -5.65
CA GLY A 48 13.68 -6.02 -5.74
C GLY A 48 13.78 -5.07 -4.54
N PHE A 49 13.13 -5.39 -3.42
CA PHE A 49 13.27 -4.60 -2.19
C PHE A 49 14.45 -5.11 -1.34
N GLU A 50 15.23 -4.18 -0.79
CA GLU A 50 16.31 -4.47 0.15
C GLU A 50 15.75 -4.56 1.58
N TYR A 51 16.05 -5.64 2.30
CA TYR A 51 15.64 -5.79 3.69
C TYR A 51 16.63 -5.05 4.61
N LEU A 52 16.12 -4.17 5.46
CA LEU A 52 16.90 -3.34 6.36
C LEU A 52 16.96 -3.89 7.80
N GLY A 53 15.98 -4.69 8.20
CA GLY A 53 15.88 -5.23 9.55
C GLY A 53 14.44 -5.37 10.03
N THR A 54 14.26 -5.96 11.23
CA THR A 54 12.96 -6.05 11.90
C THR A 54 13.04 -5.44 13.30
N GLU A 55 12.13 -4.55 13.60
CA GLU A 55 11.99 -3.92 14.92
C GLU A 55 10.52 -3.98 15.37
N LYS A 56 10.28 -4.43 16.61
CA LYS A 56 8.95 -4.47 17.25
C LYS A 56 7.86 -5.15 16.40
N GLY A 57 8.22 -6.20 15.64
CA GLY A 57 7.27 -6.94 14.78
C GLY A 57 6.97 -6.27 13.44
N ILE A 58 7.77 -5.25 13.06
CA ILE A 58 7.69 -4.59 11.76
C ILE A 58 9.02 -4.84 11.03
N ALA A 59 8.96 -5.49 9.87
CA ALA A 59 10.11 -5.58 8.98
C ALA A 59 10.16 -4.32 8.11
N LEU A 60 11.36 -3.75 8.00
CA LEU A 60 11.63 -2.59 7.15
C LEU A 60 12.38 -3.04 5.89
N LEU A 61 11.90 -2.59 4.75
CA LEU A 61 12.54 -2.78 3.46
C LEU A 61 12.68 -1.43 2.75
N LYS A 62 13.60 -1.35 1.78
CA LYS A 62 13.81 -0.17 0.95
C LYS A 62 13.69 -0.52 -0.51
N GLY A 63 13.08 0.34 -1.31
CA GLY A 63 12.96 0.14 -2.75
C GLY A 63 12.16 1.22 -3.45
N ASP A 64 11.99 1.09 -4.76
CA ASP A 64 11.26 2.05 -5.59
C ASP A 64 9.77 1.65 -5.67
N PHE A 65 8.90 2.64 -5.51
CA PHE A 65 7.44 2.42 -5.56
C PHE A 65 6.73 3.63 -6.20
N ALA A 66 5.73 3.36 -7.08
CA ALA A 66 4.89 4.37 -7.74
C ALA A 66 5.70 5.52 -8.37
N ALA A 67 6.81 5.20 -9.07
CA ALA A 67 7.79 6.10 -9.67
C ALA A 67 8.64 6.91 -8.66
N TYR A 68 8.44 6.76 -7.36
CA TYR A 68 9.31 7.36 -6.34
C TYR A 68 10.46 6.41 -6.01
N LYS A 69 11.68 6.98 -5.88
CA LYS A 69 12.89 6.22 -5.53
C LYS A 69 13.12 6.21 -4.03
N GLY A 70 13.58 5.06 -3.52
CA GLY A 70 14.05 4.96 -2.16
C GLY A 70 12.98 5.03 -1.09
N CYS A 71 11.75 4.61 -1.40
CA CYS A 71 10.68 4.47 -0.41
C CYS A 71 11.04 3.44 0.67
N THR A 72 10.60 3.68 1.90
CA THR A 72 10.68 2.69 2.99
C THR A 72 9.36 1.94 3.09
N ILE A 73 9.43 0.60 3.12
CA ILE A 73 8.26 -0.27 3.22
C ILE A 73 8.26 -0.93 4.59
N GLY A 74 7.23 -0.68 5.38
CA GLY A 74 6.97 -1.38 6.63
C GLY A 74 6.02 -2.56 6.39
N VAL A 75 6.44 -3.76 6.78
CA VAL A 75 5.60 -4.96 6.79
C VAL A 75 5.27 -5.29 8.23
N ALA A 76 4.00 -5.17 8.61
CA ALA A 76 3.59 -5.34 9.99
C ALA A 76 2.82 -6.65 10.20
N THR A 77 3.21 -7.35 11.28
CA THR A 77 2.44 -8.43 11.90
C THR A 77 1.97 -7.98 13.27
N LEU A 78 1.00 -8.66 13.85
CA LEU A 78 0.72 -8.51 15.28
C LEU A 78 1.69 -9.35 16.10
N LYS A 79 2.08 -8.81 17.26
CA LYS A 79 3.01 -9.48 18.21
C LYS A 79 2.55 -10.90 18.64
N GLN A 80 1.25 -11.15 18.64
CA GLN A 80 0.66 -12.41 19.10
C GLN A 80 0.45 -13.43 17.97
N GLN A 81 0.50 -12.98 16.72
CA GLN A 81 0.38 -13.82 15.54
C GLN A 81 1.37 -13.35 14.49
N ASP A 82 2.24 -14.24 14.03
CA ASP A 82 3.12 -13.97 12.89
C ASP A 82 2.32 -14.06 11.58
N LEU A 83 1.37 -13.13 11.43
CA LEU A 83 0.49 -13.01 10.28
C LEU A 83 0.55 -11.58 9.73
N VAL A 84 1.02 -11.43 8.50
CA VAL A 84 1.11 -10.12 7.84
C VAL A 84 -0.29 -9.60 7.53
N SER A 85 -0.62 -8.42 8.06
CA SER A 85 -1.93 -7.80 7.90
C SER A 85 -1.88 -6.38 7.37
N ARG A 86 -0.72 -5.73 7.43
CA ARG A 86 -0.56 -4.35 6.98
C ARG A 86 0.78 -4.13 6.29
N ILE A 87 0.73 -3.40 5.18
CA ILE A 87 1.91 -2.85 4.51
C ILE A 87 1.79 -1.34 4.53
N THR A 88 2.87 -0.67 4.88
CA THR A 88 2.95 0.79 4.89
C THR A 88 4.12 1.24 4.03
N VAL A 89 3.88 2.17 3.12
CA VAL A 89 4.90 2.81 2.28
C VAL A 89 5.12 4.22 2.80
N ILE A 90 6.34 4.53 3.21
CA ILE A 90 6.80 5.85 3.57
C ILE A 90 7.54 6.41 2.36
N PHE A 91 7.00 7.46 1.76
CA PHE A 91 7.63 8.13 0.63
C PHE A 91 8.79 9.01 1.11
N PRO A 92 9.69 9.44 0.21
CA PRO A 92 10.81 10.31 0.59
C PRO A 92 10.36 11.58 1.30
N ASP A 93 11.17 12.03 2.25
CA ASP A 93 10.93 13.24 3.03
C ASP A 93 10.81 14.48 2.15
N CYS A 94 9.89 15.35 2.53
CA CYS A 94 9.66 16.66 1.92
C CYS A 94 9.82 17.75 2.98
N ASN A 95 10.51 18.84 2.61
CA ASN A 95 10.70 20.01 3.48
C ASN A 95 9.96 21.26 3.00
N LYS A 96 9.08 21.11 2.00
CA LYS A 96 8.26 22.18 1.43
C LYS A 96 6.83 21.66 1.26
N TRP A 97 5.87 22.48 1.63
CA TRP A 97 4.45 22.14 1.48
C TRP A 97 4.07 21.85 0.03
N GLY A 98 4.50 22.70 -0.93
CA GLY A 98 4.19 22.50 -2.35
C GLY A 98 4.59 21.09 -2.82
N THR A 99 5.80 20.62 -2.52
CA THR A 99 6.25 19.26 -2.90
C THR A 99 5.47 18.18 -2.16
N LEU A 100 5.21 18.38 -0.86
CA LEU A 100 4.50 17.40 -0.03
C LEU A 100 3.05 17.22 -0.49
N SER A 101 2.35 18.32 -0.73
CA SER A 101 0.97 18.32 -1.22
C SER A 101 0.86 17.79 -2.65
N ASP A 102 1.78 18.16 -3.54
CA ASP A 102 1.82 17.64 -4.92
C ASP A 102 2.00 16.12 -4.93
N ASN A 103 2.88 15.59 -4.09
CA ASN A 103 3.05 14.14 -3.94
C ASN A 103 1.76 13.47 -3.45
N TYR A 104 1.09 14.05 -2.46
CA TYR A 104 -0.18 13.54 -1.94
C TYR A 104 -1.26 13.51 -3.01
N TYR A 105 -1.49 14.63 -3.71
CA TYR A 105 -2.53 14.70 -4.74
C TYR A 105 -2.23 13.82 -5.95
N THR A 106 -0.98 13.74 -6.39
CA THR A 106 -0.56 12.83 -7.46
C THR A 106 -0.85 11.38 -7.10
N LEU A 107 -0.50 10.96 -5.88
CA LEU A 107 -0.78 9.59 -5.42
C LEU A 107 -2.29 9.34 -5.23
N LYS A 108 -3.05 10.33 -4.75
CA LYS A 108 -4.51 10.26 -4.64
C LYS A 108 -5.16 10.05 -6.02
N GLU A 109 -4.72 10.77 -7.04
CA GLU A 109 -5.19 10.61 -8.43
C GLU A 109 -4.91 9.19 -8.94
N MET A 110 -3.66 8.70 -8.82
CA MET A 110 -3.28 7.34 -9.23
C MET A 110 -4.08 6.26 -8.49
N LEU A 111 -4.36 6.45 -7.21
CA LEU A 111 -5.18 5.53 -6.42
C LEU A 111 -6.64 5.59 -6.85
N THR A 112 -7.16 6.76 -7.20
CA THR A 112 -8.52 6.95 -7.71
C THR A 112 -8.70 6.25 -9.07
N GLU A 113 -7.73 6.36 -9.97
CA GLU A 113 -7.74 5.61 -11.24
C GLU A 113 -7.77 4.09 -11.02
N LYS A 114 -7.04 3.62 -10.03
CA LYS A 114 -6.87 2.18 -9.76
C LYS A 114 -8.00 1.56 -8.96
N TYR A 115 -8.52 2.26 -7.96
CA TYR A 115 -9.46 1.72 -6.97
C TYR A 115 -10.85 2.37 -7.01
N GLY A 116 -11.06 3.36 -7.89
CA GLY A 116 -12.28 4.15 -7.96
C GLY A 116 -12.30 5.31 -6.97
N ASN A 117 -13.45 5.95 -6.81
CA ASN A 117 -13.60 7.08 -5.91
C ASN A 117 -13.28 6.70 -4.46
N PRO A 118 -12.60 7.58 -3.69
CA PRO A 118 -12.36 7.35 -2.28
C PRO A 118 -13.66 7.23 -1.50
N ALA A 119 -13.65 6.42 -0.46
CA ALA A 119 -14.77 6.25 0.46
C ALA A 119 -14.86 7.39 1.48
N ASP A 120 -13.72 7.99 1.80
CA ASP A 120 -13.64 9.12 2.73
C ASP A 120 -12.43 10.00 2.39
N VAL A 121 -12.60 11.32 2.57
CA VAL A 121 -11.56 12.33 2.32
C VAL A 121 -11.64 13.43 3.38
N VAL A 122 -10.55 13.64 4.10
CA VAL A 122 -10.35 14.77 4.99
C VAL A 122 -9.12 15.52 4.51
N GLU A 123 -9.26 16.81 4.23
CA GLU A 123 -8.16 17.67 3.73
C GLU A 123 -8.26 19.04 4.39
N GLU A 124 -7.81 19.12 5.62
CA GLU A 124 -7.92 20.34 6.43
C GLU A 124 -6.74 20.54 7.38
N PHE A 125 -6.55 21.79 7.80
CA PHE A 125 -5.69 22.16 8.92
C PHE A 125 -6.55 22.43 10.15
N GLN A 126 -6.26 21.74 11.24
CA GLN A 126 -6.94 21.92 12.53
C GLN A 126 -6.38 23.12 13.32
N SER A 127 -6.09 24.22 12.63
CA SER A 127 -5.56 25.44 13.22
C SER A 127 -6.67 26.49 13.37
N TYR A 128 -6.49 27.42 14.34
CA TYR A 128 -7.45 28.49 14.57
C TYR A 128 -7.69 29.38 13.34
N SER A 129 -6.68 29.51 12.46
CA SER A 129 -6.77 30.22 11.20
C SER A 129 -6.07 29.43 10.11
N GLU A 130 -6.63 29.45 8.92
CA GLU A 130 -6.05 28.82 7.74
C GLU A 130 -4.59 29.28 7.51
N PRO A 131 -3.62 28.37 7.44
CA PRO A 131 -2.21 28.74 7.20
C PRO A 131 -2.06 29.30 5.78
N LYS A 132 -1.43 30.50 5.67
CA LYS A 132 -1.43 31.28 4.43
C LYS A 132 -0.26 31.00 3.50
N ASP A 133 0.82 30.46 4.03
CA ASP A 133 2.05 30.18 3.27
C ASP A 133 2.62 28.78 3.56
N ASP A 134 3.60 28.37 2.77
CA ASP A 134 4.22 27.04 2.86
C ASP A 134 4.86 26.77 4.22
N ASN A 135 5.48 27.77 4.83
CA ASN A 135 6.14 27.58 6.12
C ASN A 135 5.13 27.36 7.25
N SER A 136 4.03 28.14 7.26
CA SER A 136 2.96 27.94 8.23
C SER A 136 2.25 26.59 8.04
N ARG A 137 2.05 26.13 6.78
CA ARG A 137 1.50 24.78 6.52
C ARG A 137 2.41 23.67 7.00
N MET A 138 3.72 23.76 6.71
CA MET A 138 4.71 22.80 7.22
C MET A 138 4.79 22.82 8.75
N HIS A 139 4.62 23.98 9.39
CA HIS A 139 4.53 24.08 10.84
C HIS A 139 3.31 23.31 11.37
N GLU A 140 2.14 23.45 10.74
CA GLU A 140 0.93 22.70 11.12
C GLU A 140 1.11 21.19 10.97
N VAL A 141 1.82 20.73 9.93
CA VAL A 141 2.20 19.30 9.77
C VAL A 141 3.02 18.85 10.99
N GLY A 142 4.08 19.58 11.32
CA GLY A 142 4.96 19.24 12.46
C GLY A 142 4.29 19.32 13.84
N MET A 143 3.11 19.94 13.94
CA MET A 143 2.32 20.08 15.16
C MET A 143 1.12 19.12 15.22
N ASP A 144 1.04 18.10 14.36
CA ASP A 144 -0.10 17.17 14.24
C ASP A 144 -1.45 17.86 13.97
N ARG A 145 -1.44 19.03 13.34
CA ARG A 145 -2.65 19.80 13.00
C ARG A 145 -2.96 19.84 11.50
N CYS A 146 -2.32 18.96 10.72
CA CYS A 146 -2.60 18.73 9.30
C CYS A 146 -3.31 17.40 9.14
N GLN A 147 -4.57 17.42 8.73
CA GLN A 147 -5.34 16.21 8.43
C GLN A 147 -5.59 16.14 6.93
N PHE A 148 -4.67 15.53 6.22
CA PHE A 148 -4.81 15.17 4.81
C PHE A 148 -4.82 13.66 4.72
N ILE A 149 -6.02 13.08 4.69
CA ILE A 149 -6.26 11.65 4.73
C ILE A 149 -7.27 11.29 3.66
N THR A 150 -6.94 10.36 2.79
CA THR A 150 -7.84 9.79 1.79
C THR A 150 -7.92 8.28 1.96
N THR A 151 -9.13 7.75 2.10
CA THR A 151 -9.40 6.34 2.34
C THR A 151 -10.15 5.71 1.17
N PHE A 152 -9.62 4.59 0.66
CA PHE A 152 -10.24 3.78 -0.38
C PHE A 152 -10.70 2.45 0.23
N ALA A 153 -11.99 2.17 0.14
CA ALA A 153 -12.56 0.90 0.56
C ALA A 153 -12.60 -0.08 -0.63
N THR A 154 -12.10 -1.29 -0.42
CA THR A 154 -12.15 -2.38 -1.39
C THR A 154 -12.77 -3.63 -0.75
N PRO A 155 -13.29 -4.60 -1.53
CA PRO A 155 -13.76 -5.87 -0.97
C PRO A 155 -12.68 -6.65 -0.18
N LYS A 156 -11.39 -6.41 -0.50
CA LYS A 156 -10.23 -7.12 0.07
C LYS A 156 -9.57 -6.39 1.23
N GLY A 157 -9.96 -5.12 1.50
CA GLY A 157 -9.36 -4.31 2.57
C GLY A 157 -9.43 -2.82 2.30
N THR A 158 -8.73 -2.06 3.12
CA THR A 158 -8.70 -0.60 3.08
C THR A 158 -7.32 -0.11 2.67
N ILE A 159 -7.28 0.95 1.86
CA ILE A 159 -6.05 1.63 1.48
C ILE A 159 -6.19 3.07 1.95
N GLN A 160 -5.21 3.56 2.70
CA GLN A 160 -5.20 4.91 3.27
C GLN A 160 -3.96 5.66 2.82
N LEU A 161 -4.16 6.83 2.28
CA LEU A 161 -3.12 7.79 1.91
C LEU A 161 -3.21 8.96 2.87
N GLU A 162 -2.07 9.37 3.45
CA GLU A 162 -2.05 10.50 4.38
C GLU A 162 -0.75 11.30 4.30
N ILE A 163 -0.80 12.56 4.71
CA ILE A 163 0.38 13.36 5.04
C ILE A 163 0.73 13.09 6.49
N SER A 164 2.00 12.77 6.74
CA SER A 164 2.52 12.44 8.06
C SER A 164 3.91 13.03 8.28
N HIS A 165 4.40 12.95 9.51
CA HIS A 165 5.76 13.36 9.86
C HIS A 165 6.33 12.47 10.97
N ASN A 166 7.65 12.44 11.11
CA ASN A 166 8.34 11.79 12.23
C ASN A 166 9.10 12.80 13.13
N SER A 167 9.21 14.05 12.67
CA SER A 167 9.82 15.16 13.40
C SER A 167 9.40 16.47 12.72
N PHE A 168 9.71 17.62 13.32
CA PHE A 168 9.44 18.94 12.72
C PHE A 168 10.11 19.16 11.36
N THR A 169 11.12 18.37 11.00
CA THR A 169 11.92 18.55 9.78
C THR A 169 11.73 17.45 8.75
N ALA A 170 11.03 16.38 9.07
CA ALA A 170 10.84 15.22 8.20
C ALA A 170 9.34 14.91 8.05
N SER A 171 8.74 15.47 7.02
CA SER A 171 7.35 15.24 6.62
C SER A 171 7.33 14.45 5.31
N PHE A 172 6.37 13.56 5.17
CA PHE A 172 6.27 12.65 4.04
C PHE A 172 4.82 12.26 3.78
N VAL A 173 4.58 11.68 2.60
CA VAL A 173 3.32 10.97 2.33
C VAL A 173 3.45 9.53 2.82
N LEU A 174 2.41 9.03 3.44
CA LEU A 174 2.29 7.66 3.93
C LEU A 174 1.14 6.96 3.18
N LEU A 175 1.37 5.74 2.70
CA LEU A 175 0.36 4.93 2.05
C LEU A 175 0.28 3.57 2.74
N SER A 176 -0.86 3.28 3.35
CA SER A 176 -1.09 2.05 4.11
C SER A 176 -2.11 1.15 3.44
N TYR A 177 -1.81 -0.15 3.38
CA TYR A 177 -2.68 -1.22 2.92
C TYR A 177 -3.07 -2.09 4.11
N PHE A 178 -4.35 -2.19 4.40
CA PHE A 178 -4.90 -3.00 5.49
C PHE A 178 -5.66 -4.18 4.90
N ASP A 179 -5.13 -5.39 5.03
CA ASP A 179 -5.82 -6.59 4.57
C ASP A 179 -7.01 -6.90 5.47
N LYS A 180 -8.18 -7.13 4.85
CA LYS A 180 -9.42 -7.35 5.59
C LYS A 180 -9.41 -8.69 6.32
N ILE A 181 -9.07 -9.78 5.64
CA ILE A 181 -9.15 -11.14 6.18
C ILE A 181 -8.23 -11.29 7.39
N ASN A 182 -6.97 -10.86 7.23
CA ASN A 182 -5.99 -10.97 8.31
C ASN A 182 -6.28 -9.98 9.44
N GLY A 183 -6.79 -8.79 9.12
CA GLY A 183 -7.28 -7.83 10.11
C GLY A 183 -8.45 -8.36 10.92
N ASP A 184 -9.45 -8.97 10.27
CA ASP A 184 -10.61 -9.58 10.92
C ASP A 184 -10.19 -10.79 11.79
N THR A 185 -9.28 -11.65 11.31
CA THR A 185 -8.72 -12.79 12.06
C THR A 185 -8.04 -12.33 13.35
N ILE A 186 -7.24 -11.30 13.25
CA ILE A 186 -6.52 -10.68 14.36
C ILE A 186 -7.51 -10.09 15.39
N ARG A 187 -8.51 -9.36 14.90
CA ARG A 187 -9.54 -8.76 15.75
C ARG A 187 -10.39 -9.83 16.45
N ALA A 188 -10.80 -10.89 15.73
CA ALA A 188 -11.56 -11.98 16.32
C ALA A 188 -10.81 -12.62 17.49
N LYS A 189 -9.51 -12.90 17.31
CA LYS A 189 -8.68 -13.45 18.37
C LYS A 189 -8.51 -12.51 19.58
N ALA A 190 -8.33 -11.20 19.32
CA ALA A 190 -8.25 -10.23 20.41
C ALA A 190 -9.57 -10.09 21.20
N MET A 191 -10.70 -10.34 20.56
CA MET A 191 -12.02 -10.34 21.20
C MET A 191 -12.24 -11.57 22.10
N GLU A 192 -11.53 -12.68 21.85
CA GLU A 192 -11.58 -13.87 22.74
C GLU A 192 -10.92 -13.62 24.10
N ASP A 193 -10.04 -12.61 24.18
CA ASP A 193 -9.30 -12.24 25.42
C ASP A 193 -10.09 -11.22 26.27
N LEU A 194 -11.23 -10.67 25.77
CA LEU A 194 -12.07 -9.67 26.45
C LEU A 194 -13.29 -10.29 27.13
#